data_36826fae23aab68f582c41fedb8676dd
#
_entry.id   36826fae23aab68f582c41fedb8676dd
#
_cell.length_a   1.000
_cell.length_b   1.000
_cell.length_c   1.000
_cell.angle_alpha   90.00
_cell.angle_beta   90.00
_cell.angle_gamma   90.00
#
_symmetry.space_group_name_H-M   'P 1'
#
loop_
_entity.id
_entity.type
_entity.pdbx_description
1 polymer ?
#
loop_
_entity_poly.entity_id
_entity_poly.type
_entity_poly.pdbx_seq_one_letter_code
_entity_poly.pdbx_strand_id
1 'polypeptide(L)'
;MIRYTKKEEIWNSASHGGGILLGVVIGIIFLVWVFHGDNDWARVGVILYLVGMLGSYIASTLYHAMKHHSPWKERLRRWDHAAIYWHIAGSYSPLTLVALREQGYWGWGLFTFVWACAIAGTIVSFIRLKEHSNLETLCFIGMGLSVLVAFKPLIDSVSTAAVVWIVAEGVCYITGALFYSLNKRKYMHSVFHFFVLAGSVCHIVAVWDVLMEYVQEKPAYHSILPEGLQLREGDVVFRRGGGMVSHVVVAADREGNYSHVGIVVDSAGVPMVVHAVPGEPDFEGDPDRVKMDRPEHFFSSQYTSIGEVCRAKDSAAARQAAQVAMAVYRRHTLFDHDYDDHDTVRMYCTELIVHAYARAGLPLVGSARHEVRLPMLTADCIFPSDIKNSRQLESLITF
;
A
#
# COMPACT_ATOMS: atom_id res chain seq x y z
N MET A 1 18.16 -34.97 25.27
CA MET A 1 17.05 -34.85 24.29
C MET A 1 15.78 -35.41 24.95
N ILE A 2 14.71 -34.56 25.01
CA ILE A 2 13.40 -35.07 25.49
C ILE A 2 12.96 -36.16 24.54
N ARG A 3 12.53 -37.29 25.11
CA ARG A 3 11.96 -38.38 24.31
C ARG A 3 10.46 -38.31 24.40
N TYR A 4 9.82 -37.85 23.34
CA TYR A 4 8.38 -37.95 23.18
C TYR A 4 7.97 -39.35 22.83
N THR A 5 6.78 -39.78 23.26
CA THR A 5 6.19 -41.04 22.85
C THR A 5 5.83 -41.00 21.36
N LYS A 6 5.70 -42.16 20.71
CA LYS A 6 5.31 -42.26 19.31
C LYS A 6 4.00 -41.49 19.00
N LYS A 7 3.03 -41.52 19.95
CA LYS A 7 1.76 -40.78 19.80
C LYS A 7 1.97 -39.25 19.86
N GLU A 8 2.82 -38.78 20.77
CA GLU A 8 3.15 -37.36 20.86
C GLU A 8 3.87 -36.86 19.58
N GLU A 9 4.84 -37.62 19.07
CA GLU A 9 5.54 -37.26 17.82
C GLU A 9 4.57 -37.21 16.62
N ILE A 10 3.56 -38.11 16.57
CA ILE A 10 2.52 -38.05 15.53
C ILE A 10 1.71 -36.73 15.65
N TRP A 11 1.26 -36.38 16.85
CA TRP A 11 0.48 -35.17 17.08
C TRP A 11 1.32 -33.89 16.81
N ASN A 12 2.58 -33.90 17.26
CA ASN A 12 3.49 -32.77 17.01
C ASN A 12 3.74 -32.59 15.50
N SER A 13 4.02 -33.67 14.77
CA SER A 13 4.22 -33.61 13.33
C SER A 13 2.93 -33.24 12.57
N ALA A 14 1.79 -33.81 12.94
CA ALA A 14 0.53 -33.58 12.26
C ALA A 14 0.00 -32.15 12.46
N SER A 15 0.11 -31.59 13.67
CA SER A 15 -0.32 -30.23 13.95
C SER A 15 0.43 -29.19 13.09
N HIS A 16 1.76 -29.30 13.00
CA HIS A 16 2.57 -28.41 12.16
C HIS A 16 2.48 -28.78 10.67
N GLY A 17 2.21 -30.03 10.33
CA GLY A 17 1.82 -30.44 8.97
C GLY A 17 0.54 -29.74 8.50
N GLY A 18 -0.45 -29.60 9.41
CA GLY A 18 -1.63 -28.74 9.18
C GLY A 18 -1.27 -27.27 8.97
N GLY A 19 -0.26 -26.77 9.71
CA GLY A 19 0.29 -25.42 9.53
C GLY A 19 0.94 -25.21 8.14
N ILE A 20 1.60 -26.22 7.58
CA ILE A 20 2.12 -26.17 6.20
C ILE A 20 0.96 -26.01 5.21
N LEU A 21 -0.08 -26.83 5.34
CA LEU A 21 -1.25 -26.74 4.45
C LEU A 21 -1.92 -25.36 4.54
N LEU A 22 -2.14 -24.87 5.76
CA LEU A 22 -2.66 -23.52 6.00
C LEU A 22 -1.79 -22.46 5.34
N GLY A 23 -0.46 -22.51 5.55
CA GLY A 23 0.49 -21.56 4.98
C GLY A 23 0.55 -21.56 3.47
N VAL A 24 0.41 -22.74 2.83
CA VAL A 24 0.35 -22.85 1.36
C VAL A 24 -0.92 -22.20 0.82
N VAL A 25 -2.09 -22.52 1.40
CA VAL A 25 -3.38 -21.98 0.93
C VAL A 25 -3.42 -20.47 1.09
N ILE A 26 -3.10 -19.97 2.29
CA ILE A 26 -3.09 -18.52 2.57
C ILE A 26 -1.98 -17.83 1.78
N GLY A 27 -0.85 -18.49 1.61
CA GLY A 27 0.25 -17.96 0.81
C GLY A 27 -0.15 -17.70 -0.65
N ILE A 28 -0.89 -18.62 -1.26
CA ILE A 28 -1.42 -18.41 -2.62
C ILE A 28 -2.36 -17.19 -2.64
N ILE A 29 -3.29 -17.10 -1.68
CA ILE A 29 -4.25 -15.98 -1.59
C ILE A 29 -3.50 -14.65 -1.43
N PHE A 30 -2.58 -14.55 -0.48
CA PHE A 30 -1.82 -13.33 -0.22
C PHE A 30 -0.93 -12.94 -1.41
N LEU A 31 -0.25 -13.91 -2.03
CA LEU A 31 0.59 -13.62 -3.20
C LEU A 31 -0.25 -13.14 -4.37
N VAL A 32 -1.37 -13.81 -4.67
CA VAL A 32 -2.29 -13.35 -5.73
C VAL A 32 -2.72 -11.92 -5.45
N TRP A 33 -3.15 -11.60 -4.22
CA TRP A 33 -3.59 -10.25 -3.85
C TRP A 33 -2.49 -9.20 -4.04
N VAL A 34 -1.31 -9.41 -3.44
CA VAL A 34 -0.23 -8.40 -3.49
C VAL A 34 0.41 -8.24 -4.86
N PHE A 35 0.38 -9.28 -5.72
CA PHE A 35 0.89 -9.17 -7.08
C PHE A 35 -0.09 -8.51 -8.05
N HIS A 36 -1.40 -8.54 -7.77
CA HIS A 36 -2.40 -7.74 -8.49
C HIS A 36 -2.44 -6.29 -7.99
N GLY A 37 -2.01 -6.04 -6.77
CA GLY A 37 -1.97 -4.71 -6.17
C GLY A 37 -0.77 -3.87 -6.59
N ASP A 38 -0.73 -2.64 -6.12
CA ASP A 38 0.25 -1.60 -6.47
C ASP A 38 1.38 -1.41 -5.43
N ASN A 39 1.37 -2.18 -4.33
CA ASN A 39 2.30 -2.02 -3.22
C ASN A 39 3.46 -3.04 -3.26
N ASP A 40 4.63 -2.60 -3.72
CA ASP A 40 5.83 -3.45 -3.79
C ASP A 40 6.32 -3.91 -2.42
N TRP A 41 6.17 -3.08 -1.38
CA TRP A 41 6.56 -3.44 -0.03
C TRP A 41 5.66 -4.51 0.58
N ALA A 42 4.39 -4.55 0.19
CA ALA A 42 3.49 -5.64 0.56
C ALA A 42 3.94 -6.98 -0.05
N ARG A 43 4.44 -6.98 -1.29
CA ARG A 43 5.02 -8.18 -1.93
C ARG A 43 6.20 -8.70 -1.14
N VAL A 44 7.15 -7.82 -0.79
CA VAL A 44 8.33 -8.19 0.01
C VAL A 44 7.91 -8.68 1.40
N GLY A 45 7.03 -7.95 2.09
CA GLY A 45 6.53 -8.30 3.41
C GLY A 45 5.86 -9.67 3.44
N VAL A 46 4.98 -9.96 2.49
CA VAL A 46 4.29 -11.25 2.37
C VAL A 46 5.26 -12.39 2.06
N ILE A 47 6.22 -12.19 1.15
CA ILE A 47 7.22 -13.22 0.83
C ILE A 47 8.03 -13.58 2.08
N LEU A 48 8.53 -12.58 2.82
CA LEU A 48 9.28 -12.79 4.05
C LEU A 48 8.45 -13.48 5.14
N TYR A 49 7.18 -13.11 5.26
CA TYR A 49 6.23 -13.78 6.16
C TYR A 49 6.07 -15.26 5.81
N LEU A 50 5.82 -15.58 4.56
CA LEU A 50 5.62 -16.96 4.11
C LEU A 50 6.89 -17.80 4.26
N VAL A 51 8.06 -17.25 3.98
CA VAL A 51 9.35 -17.93 4.20
C VAL A 51 9.52 -18.26 5.69
N GLY A 52 9.23 -17.33 6.59
CA GLY A 52 9.32 -17.55 8.03
C GLY A 52 8.31 -18.59 8.52
N MET A 53 7.05 -18.44 8.17
CA MET A 53 5.95 -19.32 8.61
C MET A 53 6.11 -20.75 8.05
N LEU A 54 6.25 -20.90 6.74
CA LEU A 54 6.42 -22.21 6.11
C LEU A 54 7.72 -22.88 6.53
N GLY A 55 8.82 -22.12 6.61
CA GLY A 55 10.11 -22.62 7.08
C GLY A 55 10.01 -23.21 8.48
N SER A 56 9.33 -22.53 9.40
CA SER A 56 9.09 -23.00 10.76
C SER A 56 8.25 -24.28 10.79
N TYR A 57 7.11 -24.30 10.12
CA TYR A 57 6.24 -25.47 10.10
C TYR A 57 6.89 -26.68 9.42
N ILE A 58 7.65 -26.48 8.34
CA ILE A 58 8.39 -27.55 7.66
C ILE A 58 9.49 -28.11 8.57
N ALA A 59 10.32 -27.24 9.18
CA ALA A 59 11.39 -27.67 10.06
C ALA A 59 10.86 -28.51 11.24
N SER A 60 9.79 -28.04 11.88
CA SER A 60 9.16 -28.72 13.00
C SER A 60 8.52 -30.06 12.60
N THR A 61 7.76 -30.07 11.50
CA THR A 61 7.15 -31.29 10.97
C THR A 61 8.20 -32.35 10.67
N LEU A 62 9.30 -31.98 10.01
CA LEU A 62 10.39 -32.89 9.69
C LEU A 62 11.12 -33.38 10.94
N TYR A 63 11.37 -32.49 11.91
CA TYR A 63 11.97 -32.87 13.19
C TYR A 63 11.13 -33.91 13.91
N HIS A 64 9.83 -33.71 14.07
CA HIS A 64 8.95 -34.60 14.77
C HIS A 64 8.67 -35.92 14.01
N ALA A 65 8.60 -35.90 12.68
CA ALA A 65 8.47 -37.10 11.86
C ALA A 65 9.72 -37.99 11.83
N MET A 66 10.90 -37.44 12.16
CA MET A 66 12.17 -38.14 12.08
C MET A 66 12.32 -39.19 13.23
N LYS A 67 12.78 -40.37 12.88
CA LYS A 67 13.05 -41.46 13.86
C LYS A 67 14.12 -41.02 14.87
N HIS A 68 13.96 -41.40 16.15
CA HIS A 68 14.86 -41.00 17.25
C HIS A 68 16.33 -41.37 17.04
N HIS A 69 16.61 -42.47 16.34
CA HIS A 69 17.97 -42.96 16.08
C HIS A 69 18.59 -42.39 14.81
N SER A 70 17.89 -41.48 14.10
CA SER A 70 18.43 -40.87 12.88
C SER A 70 19.53 -39.84 13.22
N PRO A 71 20.67 -39.84 12.49
CA PRO A 71 21.69 -38.81 12.65
C PRO A 71 21.19 -37.39 12.27
N TRP A 72 20.09 -37.32 11.52
CA TRP A 72 19.47 -36.07 11.11
C TRP A 72 18.59 -35.44 12.19
N LYS A 73 18.14 -36.23 13.20
CA LYS A 73 17.21 -35.75 14.25
C LYS A 73 17.78 -34.53 14.99
N GLU A 74 19.07 -34.56 15.35
CA GLU A 74 19.73 -33.44 16.04
C GLU A 74 19.92 -32.21 15.14
N ARG A 75 20.21 -32.40 13.85
CA ARG A 75 20.29 -31.28 12.90
C ARG A 75 18.93 -30.64 12.70
N LEU A 76 17.89 -31.44 12.53
CA LEU A 76 16.52 -30.97 12.38
C LEU A 76 16.04 -30.23 13.64
N ARG A 77 16.45 -30.67 14.82
CA ARG A 77 16.16 -29.95 16.07
C ARG A 77 16.72 -28.54 16.08
N ARG A 78 17.94 -28.34 15.59
CA ARG A 78 18.54 -27.01 15.48
C ARG A 78 17.79 -26.13 14.49
N TRP A 79 17.38 -26.68 13.38
CA TRP A 79 16.54 -25.98 12.41
C TRP A 79 15.16 -25.66 12.94
N ASP A 80 14.52 -26.57 13.66
CA ASP A 80 13.23 -26.36 14.32
C ASP A 80 13.28 -25.16 15.28
N HIS A 81 14.30 -25.07 16.13
CA HIS A 81 14.49 -23.93 17.02
C HIS A 81 14.87 -22.64 16.27
N ALA A 82 15.78 -22.69 15.32
CA ALA A 82 16.18 -21.52 14.53
C ALA A 82 15.01 -20.94 13.74
N ALA A 83 14.16 -21.79 13.19
CA ALA A 83 13.03 -21.38 12.38
C ALA A 83 11.93 -20.64 13.18
N ILE A 84 11.87 -20.77 14.51
CA ILE A 84 10.97 -19.96 15.36
C ILE A 84 11.35 -18.48 15.26
N TYR A 85 12.64 -18.13 15.28
CA TYR A 85 13.10 -16.75 15.10
C TYR A 85 12.69 -16.18 13.74
N TRP A 86 12.79 -17.02 12.68
CA TRP A 86 12.38 -16.63 11.33
C TRP A 86 10.86 -16.47 11.21
N HIS A 87 10.10 -17.31 11.92
CA HIS A 87 8.65 -17.17 11.98
C HIS A 87 8.25 -15.81 12.60
N ILE A 88 8.86 -15.45 13.74
CA ILE A 88 8.60 -14.18 14.41
C ILE A 88 9.03 -13.00 13.51
N ALA A 89 10.25 -13.00 12.95
CA ALA A 89 10.70 -11.92 12.08
C ALA A 89 9.85 -11.81 10.80
N GLY A 90 9.47 -12.95 10.24
CA GLY A 90 8.57 -13.03 9.08
C GLY A 90 7.20 -12.41 9.38
N SER A 91 6.60 -12.73 10.53
CA SER A 91 5.29 -12.17 10.92
C SER A 91 5.33 -10.65 11.09
N TYR A 92 6.43 -10.08 11.54
CA TYR A 92 6.60 -8.63 11.60
C TYR A 92 6.71 -7.96 10.23
N SER A 93 7.15 -8.69 9.19
CA SER A 93 7.50 -8.08 7.90
C SER A 93 6.32 -7.38 7.20
N PRO A 94 5.09 -7.93 7.11
CA PRO A 94 3.96 -7.19 6.55
C PRO A 94 3.60 -5.95 7.36
N LEU A 95 3.60 -6.03 8.69
CA LEU A 95 3.24 -4.90 9.55
C LEU A 95 4.26 -3.76 9.46
N THR A 96 5.55 -4.09 9.46
CA THR A 96 6.62 -3.10 9.46
C THR A 96 6.87 -2.46 8.10
N LEU A 97 6.79 -3.25 7.00
CA LEU A 97 7.05 -2.77 5.66
C LEU A 97 5.82 -2.17 4.97
N VAL A 98 4.61 -2.45 5.47
CA VAL A 98 3.37 -1.92 4.88
C VAL A 98 2.78 -0.84 5.79
N ALA A 99 2.27 -1.21 6.98
CA ALA A 99 1.56 -0.27 7.83
C ALA A 99 2.48 0.74 8.54
N LEU A 100 3.62 0.29 9.07
CA LEU A 100 4.52 1.14 9.85
C LEU A 100 5.60 1.84 9.03
N ARG A 101 5.75 1.52 7.75
CA ARG A 101 6.85 2.04 6.92
C ARG A 101 6.87 3.57 6.83
N GLU A 102 5.71 4.18 6.78
CA GLU A 102 5.56 5.64 6.65
C GLU A 102 5.41 6.35 8.01
N GLN A 103 5.50 5.60 9.10
CA GLN A 103 5.47 6.14 10.47
C GLN A 103 6.88 6.51 10.97
N GLY A 104 7.60 7.30 10.17
CA GLY A 104 8.98 7.70 10.47
C GLY A 104 9.94 6.51 10.53
N TYR A 105 10.74 6.41 11.59
CA TYR A 105 11.73 5.33 11.73
C TYR A 105 11.16 4.02 12.32
N TRP A 106 9.87 3.97 12.72
CA TRP A 106 9.31 2.82 13.43
C TRP A 106 9.27 1.55 12.58
N GLY A 107 8.84 1.63 11.32
CA GLY A 107 8.78 0.49 10.43
C GLY A 107 10.14 -0.14 10.19
N TRP A 108 11.10 0.65 9.72
CA TRP A 108 12.46 0.19 9.45
C TRP A 108 13.23 -0.19 10.72
N GLY A 109 13.06 0.54 11.80
CA GLY A 109 13.72 0.25 13.09
C GLY A 109 13.29 -1.10 13.65
N LEU A 110 11.99 -1.36 13.70
CA LEU A 110 11.45 -2.62 14.20
C LEU A 110 11.77 -3.79 13.25
N PHE A 111 11.65 -3.59 11.93
CA PHE A 111 12.04 -4.56 10.92
C PHE A 111 13.49 -5.01 11.10
N THR A 112 14.41 -4.03 11.15
CA THR A 112 15.85 -4.31 11.31
C THR A 112 16.15 -5.02 12.63
N PHE A 113 15.50 -4.61 13.71
CA PHE A 113 15.67 -5.23 15.03
C PHE A 113 15.26 -6.70 15.02
N VAL A 114 14.06 -7.04 14.53
CA VAL A 114 13.58 -8.43 14.57
C VAL A 114 14.37 -9.34 13.63
N TRP A 115 14.81 -8.86 12.46
CA TRP A 115 15.65 -9.64 11.56
C TRP A 115 17.08 -9.81 12.08
N ALA A 116 17.64 -8.80 12.76
CA ALA A 116 18.92 -8.95 13.45
C ALA A 116 18.82 -10.00 14.58
N CYS A 117 17.74 -9.98 15.36
CA CYS A 117 17.44 -11.00 16.37
C CYS A 117 17.29 -12.40 15.73
N ALA A 118 16.66 -12.52 14.56
CA ALA A 118 16.50 -13.78 13.86
C ALA A 118 17.85 -14.36 13.40
N ILE A 119 18.73 -13.53 12.87
CA ILE A 119 20.09 -13.95 12.48
C ILE A 119 20.88 -14.39 13.72
N ALA A 120 20.91 -13.57 14.78
CA ALA A 120 21.62 -13.87 16.01
C ALA A 120 21.09 -15.15 16.68
N GLY A 121 19.76 -15.30 16.77
CA GLY A 121 19.10 -16.48 17.33
C GLY A 121 19.41 -17.75 16.53
N THR A 122 19.46 -17.66 15.20
CA THR A 122 19.89 -18.76 14.33
C THR A 122 21.32 -19.20 14.66
N ILE A 123 22.26 -18.26 14.74
CA ILE A 123 23.65 -18.56 15.08
C ILE A 123 23.73 -19.25 16.45
N VAL A 124 23.01 -18.74 17.46
CA VAL A 124 22.99 -19.32 18.81
C VAL A 124 22.40 -20.73 18.78
N SER A 125 21.32 -20.98 18.03
CA SER A 125 20.70 -22.31 17.90
C SER A 125 21.66 -23.34 17.29
N PHE A 126 22.55 -22.93 16.38
CA PHE A 126 23.54 -23.84 15.80
C PHE A 126 24.78 -24.08 16.68
N ILE A 127 25.19 -23.06 17.47
CA ILE A 127 26.44 -23.14 18.27
C ILE A 127 26.16 -23.67 19.68
N ARG A 128 25.07 -23.25 20.35
CA ARG A 128 24.85 -23.43 21.79
C ARG A 128 23.49 -24.03 22.18
N LEU A 129 22.82 -24.74 21.29
CA LEU A 129 21.51 -25.31 21.62
C LEU A 129 21.62 -26.30 22.79
N LYS A 130 21.06 -25.90 23.92
CA LYS A 130 20.89 -26.76 25.11
C LYS A 130 19.60 -27.55 25.02
N GLU A 131 19.47 -28.63 25.80
CA GLU A 131 18.27 -29.47 25.82
C GLU A 131 17.00 -28.72 26.27
N HIS A 132 17.17 -27.76 27.17
CA HIS A 132 16.15 -26.81 27.60
C HIS A 132 16.81 -25.49 27.91
N SER A 133 16.44 -24.46 27.22
CA SER A 133 16.91 -23.10 27.50
C SER A 133 15.70 -22.19 27.74
N ASN A 134 15.40 -21.95 29.03
CA ASN A 134 14.44 -20.91 29.39
C ASN A 134 14.84 -19.55 28.81
N LEU A 135 16.16 -19.31 28.62
CA LEU A 135 16.67 -18.10 27.99
C LEU A 135 16.22 -17.99 26.53
N GLU A 136 16.23 -19.09 25.78
CA GLU A 136 15.79 -19.11 24.37
C GLU A 136 14.28 -18.81 24.28
N THR A 137 13.48 -19.41 25.15
CA THR A 137 12.05 -19.09 25.25
C THR A 137 11.81 -17.64 25.61
N LEU A 138 12.61 -17.07 26.52
CA LEU A 138 12.53 -15.66 26.89
C LEU A 138 12.93 -14.75 25.72
N CYS A 139 13.90 -15.14 24.89
CA CYS A 139 14.26 -14.42 23.67
C CYS A 139 13.11 -14.42 22.66
N PHE A 140 12.41 -15.54 22.46
CA PHE A 140 11.23 -15.60 21.58
C PHE A 140 10.12 -14.67 22.07
N ILE A 141 9.80 -14.71 23.36
CA ILE A 141 8.79 -13.83 23.97
C ILE A 141 9.20 -12.37 23.85
N GLY A 142 10.45 -12.04 24.19
CA GLY A 142 10.95 -10.66 24.11
C GLY A 142 10.93 -10.11 22.67
N MET A 143 11.32 -10.93 21.70
CA MET A 143 11.25 -10.58 20.29
C MET A 143 9.78 -10.39 19.84
N GLY A 144 8.87 -11.30 20.23
CA GLY A 144 7.45 -11.17 19.91
C GLY A 144 6.78 -9.96 20.56
N LEU A 145 7.20 -9.57 21.77
CA LEU A 145 6.68 -8.39 22.48
C LEU A 145 7.31 -7.07 22.03
N SER A 146 8.32 -7.09 21.18
CA SER A 146 8.98 -5.86 20.70
C SER A 146 8.02 -4.89 19.99
N VAL A 147 6.91 -5.38 19.44
CA VAL A 147 5.83 -4.54 18.88
C VAL A 147 5.28 -3.52 19.89
N LEU A 148 5.34 -3.80 21.18
CA LEU A 148 4.85 -2.89 22.23
C LEU A 148 5.62 -1.57 22.26
N VAL A 149 6.88 -1.54 21.81
CA VAL A 149 7.69 -0.31 21.70
C VAL A 149 7.13 0.62 20.63
N ALA A 150 6.55 0.06 19.55
CA ALA A 150 5.91 0.79 18.48
C ALA A 150 4.36 0.68 18.53
N PHE A 151 3.79 0.38 19.71
CA PHE A 151 2.36 0.08 19.81
C PHE A 151 1.48 1.28 19.44
N LYS A 152 1.86 2.50 19.86
CA LYS A 152 1.10 3.70 19.49
C LYS A 152 1.15 3.94 17.96
N PRO A 153 2.32 4.01 17.29
CA PRO A 153 2.37 4.07 15.84
C PRO A 153 1.57 2.96 15.15
N LEU A 154 1.55 1.74 15.70
CA LEU A 154 0.79 0.64 15.14
C LEU A 154 -0.72 0.88 15.19
N ILE A 155 -1.28 1.25 16.36
CA ILE A 155 -2.72 1.52 16.47
C ILE A 155 -3.17 2.74 15.68
N ASP A 156 -2.26 3.68 15.40
CA ASP A 156 -2.54 4.84 14.55
C ASP A 156 -2.48 4.48 13.04
N SER A 157 -1.98 3.29 12.69
CA SER A 157 -1.71 2.88 11.29
C SER A 157 -2.52 1.68 10.83
N VAL A 158 -3.27 1.01 11.68
CA VAL A 158 -4.06 -0.16 11.29
C VAL A 158 -5.45 -0.09 11.91
N SER A 159 -6.39 -0.81 11.33
CA SER A 159 -7.75 -0.89 11.85
C SER A 159 -7.81 -1.44 13.28
N THR A 160 -8.87 -1.08 14.01
CA THR A 160 -9.12 -1.67 15.34
C THR A 160 -9.25 -3.19 15.27
N ALA A 161 -9.78 -3.74 14.18
CA ALA A 161 -9.89 -5.19 13.98
C ALA A 161 -8.51 -5.85 13.89
N ALA A 162 -7.58 -5.28 13.11
CA ALA A 162 -6.20 -5.78 13.05
C ALA A 162 -5.52 -5.75 14.42
N VAL A 163 -5.69 -4.66 15.20
CA VAL A 163 -5.14 -4.57 16.57
C VAL A 163 -5.68 -5.68 17.47
N VAL A 164 -6.99 -5.96 17.42
CA VAL A 164 -7.61 -7.04 18.22
C VAL A 164 -7.01 -8.40 17.85
N TRP A 165 -6.81 -8.68 16.56
CA TRP A 165 -6.22 -9.93 16.12
C TRP A 165 -4.73 -10.06 16.47
N ILE A 166 -3.95 -8.96 16.43
CA ILE A 166 -2.54 -8.94 16.90
C ILE A 166 -2.47 -9.21 18.40
N VAL A 167 -3.38 -8.65 19.20
CA VAL A 167 -3.44 -8.93 20.63
C VAL A 167 -3.84 -10.39 20.89
N ALA A 168 -4.83 -10.93 20.19
CA ALA A 168 -5.25 -12.33 20.29
C ALA A 168 -4.12 -13.28 19.91
N GLU A 169 -3.35 -12.99 18.88
CA GLU A 169 -2.13 -13.69 18.50
C GLU A 169 -1.13 -13.74 19.65
N GLY A 170 -0.82 -12.58 20.25
CA GLY A 170 0.10 -12.46 21.39
C GLY A 170 -0.36 -13.32 22.58
N VAL A 171 -1.66 -13.31 22.90
CA VAL A 171 -2.25 -14.18 23.95
C VAL A 171 -2.06 -15.66 23.61
N CYS A 172 -2.29 -16.06 22.37
CA CYS A 172 -2.08 -17.45 21.94
C CYS A 172 -0.61 -17.86 22.09
N TYR A 173 0.34 -17.07 21.60
CA TYR A 173 1.76 -17.42 21.69
C TYR A 173 2.29 -17.44 23.12
N ILE A 174 1.90 -16.48 23.98
CA ILE A 174 2.29 -16.46 25.38
C ILE A 174 1.72 -17.68 26.11
N THR A 175 0.45 -17.99 25.89
CA THR A 175 -0.20 -19.19 26.46
C THR A 175 0.51 -20.47 25.98
N GLY A 176 0.83 -20.55 24.69
CA GLY A 176 1.63 -21.63 24.14
C GLY A 176 2.99 -21.77 24.82
N ALA A 177 3.73 -20.67 25.03
CA ALA A 177 5.01 -20.69 25.71
C ALA A 177 4.92 -21.18 27.16
N LEU A 178 3.81 -20.92 27.86
CA LEU A 178 3.55 -21.49 29.18
C LEU A 178 3.43 -23.03 29.10
N PHE A 179 2.70 -23.56 28.14
CA PHE A 179 2.61 -25.01 27.92
C PHE A 179 3.95 -25.61 27.48
N TYR A 180 4.73 -24.90 26.69
CA TYR A 180 6.09 -25.32 26.34
C TYR A 180 6.98 -25.46 27.55
N SER A 181 6.87 -24.59 28.54
CA SER A 181 7.62 -24.71 29.79
C SER A 181 7.26 -25.97 30.60
N LEU A 182 6.08 -26.53 30.40
CA LEU A 182 5.57 -27.75 31.03
C LEU A 182 5.85 -29.01 30.21
N ASN A 183 6.76 -28.98 29.26
CA ASN A 183 7.06 -30.04 28.28
C ASN A 183 7.47 -31.40 28.89
N LYS A 184 7.81 -31.45 30.20
CA LYS A 184 8.03 -32.69 30.92
C LYS A 184 6.74 -33.49 31.15
N ARG A 185 5.56 -32.87 31.04
CA ARG A 185 4.25 -33.54 31.13
C ARG A 185 3.83 -33.98 29.72
N LYS A 186 3.18 -35.17 29.67
CA LYS A 186 2.72 -35.72 28.39
C LYS A 186 1.79 -34.74 27.66
N TYR A 187 1.95 -34.68 26.35
CA TYR A 187 1.17 -33.88 25.41
C TYR A 187 1.29 -32.35 25.57
N MET A 188 2.02 -31.80 26.56
CA MET A 188 2.13 -30.35 26.72
C MET A 188 2.82 -29.67 25.52
N HIS A 189 3.76 -30.36 24.90
CA HIS A 189 4.40 -29.88 23.67
C HIS A 189 3.41 -29.91 22.49
N SER A 190 2.56 -30.89 22.36
CA SER A 190 1.50 -30.88 21.33
C SER A 190 0.48 -29.77 21.57
N VAL A 191 0.11 -29.50 22.83
CA VAL A 191 -0.75 -28.35 23.18
C VAL A 191 -0.10 -27.03 22.79
N PHE A 192 1.20 -26.87 23.05
CA PHE A 192 1.97 -25.71 22.58
C PHE A 192 1.84 -25.53 21.05
N HIS A 193 1.99 -26.60 20.25
CA HIS A 193 1.84 -26.53 18.79
C HIS A 193 0.45 -26.06 18.36
N PHE A 194 -0.62 -26.47 19.05
CA PHE A 194 -1.96 -25.97 18.74
C PHE A 194 -2.12 -24.48 19.05
N PHE A 195 -1.50 -23.97 20.12
CA PHE A 195 -1.50 -22.55 20.41
C PHE A 195 -0.68 -21.74 19.39
N VAL A 196 0.45 -22.29 18.91
CA VAL A 196 1.22 -21.67 17.81
C VAL A 196 0.37 -21.58 16.55
N LEU A 197 -0.34 -22.66 16.20
CA LEU A 197 -1.23 -22.66 15.04
C LEU A 197 -2.39 -21.67 15.19
N ALA A 198 -3.01 -21.59 16.37
CA ALA A 198 -4.06 -20.61 16.68
C ALA A 198 -3.54 -19.18 16.58
N GLY A 199 -2.34 -18.89 17.11
CA GLY A 199 -1.67 -17.60 16.96
C GLY A 199 -1.44 -17.24 15.49
N SER A 200 -0.96 -18.21 14.69
CA SER A 200 -0.78 -17.96 13.25
C SER A 200 -2.09 -17.68 12.51
N VAL A 201 -3.21 -18.32 12.91
CA VAL A 201 -4.53 -17.98 12.32
C VAL A 201 -4.91 -16.54 12.68
N CYS A 202 -4.74 -16.12 13.93
CA CYS A 202 -4.99 -14.73 14.33
C CYS A 202 -4.12 -13.75 13.52
N HIS A 203 -2.84 -14.08 13.36
CA HIS A 203 -1.91 -13.26 12.58
C HIS A 203 -2.30 -13.15 11.11
N ILE A 204 -2.71 -14.26 10.48
CA ILE A 204 -3.20 -14.29 9.11
C ILE A 204 -4.35 -13.31 8.91
N VAL A 205 -5.31 -13.28 9.86
CA VAL A 205 -6.45 -12.37 9.78
C VAL A 205 -6.00 -10.91 9.93
N ALA A 206 -5.08 -10.63 10.87
CA ALA A 206 -4.51 -9.29 11.04
C ALA A 206 -3.76 -8.81 9.78
N VAL A 207 -2.92 -9.67 9.19
CA VAL A 207 -2.19 -9.35 7.96
C VAL A 207 -3.15 -9.15 6.79
N TRP A 208 -4.20 -9.98 6.68
CA TRP A 208 -5.21 -9.81 5.64
C TRP A 208 -5.87 -8.42 5.72
N ASP A 209 -6.27 -8.01 6.92
CA ASP A 209 -6.87 -6.70 7.15
C ASP A 209 -5.93 -5.56 6.73
N VAL A 210 -4.64 -5.63 7.10
CA VAL A 210 -3.62 -4.68 6.66
C VAL A 210 -3.45 -4.69 5.14
N LEU A 211 -3.44 -5.86 4.51
CA LEU A 211 -3.31 -5.94 3.06
C LEU A 211 -4.52 -5.35 2.33
N MET A 212 -5.73 -5.55 2.86
CA MET A 212 -6.96 -4.94 2.31
C MET A 212 -6.94 -3.42 2.42
N GLU A 213 -6.34 -2.86 3.46
CA GLU A 213 -6.24 -1.42 3.67
C GLU A 213 -5.14 -0.76 2.82
N TYR A 214 -3.98 -1.42 2.70
CA TYR A 214 -2.77 -0.81 2.10
C TYR A 214 -2.44 -1.27 0.69
N VAL A 215 -3.10 -2.31 0.17
CA VAL A 215 -2.89 -2.82 -1.18
C VAL A 215 -4.14 -2.58 -1.99
N GLN A 216 -4.08 -1.59 -2.86
CA GLN A 216 -5.17 -1.30 -3.79
C GLN A 216 -4.99 -2.13 -5.06
N GLU A 217 -6.10 -2.57 -5.65
CA GLU A 217 -6.03 -3.17 -6.99
C GLU A 217 -5.43 -2.16 -7.96
N LYS A 218 -4.51 -2.62 -8.79
CA LYS A 218 -4.07 -1.81 -9.93
C LYS A 218 -5.31 -1.58 -10.79
N PRO A 219 -5.68 -0.30 -11.02
CA PRO A 219 -6.84 -0.03 -11.84
C PRO A 219 -6.65 -0.71 -13.19
N ALA A 220 -7.63 -1.53 -13.58
CA ALA A 220 -7.67 -2.25 -14.87
C ALA A 220 -8.06 -1.29 -16.00
N TYR A 221 -7.37 -0.14 -16.14
CA TYR A 221 -7.59 0.78 -17.24
C TYR A 221 -6.40 0.75 -18.21
N HIS A 222 -6.73 0.75 -19.46
CA HIS A 222 -5.74 0.94 -20.52
C HIS A 222 -5.50 2.43 -20.69
N SER A 223 -4.29 2.91 -20.40
CA SER A 223 -3.90 4.30 -20.62
C SER A 223 -3.51 4.50 -22.10
N ILE A 224 -3.93 5.64 -22.67
CA ILE A 224 -3.44 6.08 -23.97
C ILE A 224 -2.15 6.92 -23.88
N LEU A 225 -1.65 7.17 -22.66
CA LEU A 225 -0.40 7.88 -22.44
C LEU A 225 0.77 7.14 -23.09
N PRO A 226 1.58 7.79 -23.95
CA PRO A 226 2.71 7.14 -24.59
C PRO A 226 3.74 6.63 -23.59
N GLU A 227 4.20 5.40 -23.75
CA GLU A 227 5.23 4.81 -22.90
C GLU A 227 6.53 5.64 -22.95
N GLY A 228 7.12 5.86 -21.78
CA GLY A 228 8.39 6.60 -21.67
C GLY A 228 8.28 8.11 -21.76
N LEU A 229 7.08 8.70 -21.88
CA LEU A 229 6.88 10.14 -21.87
C LEU A 229 7.26 10.73 -20.49
N GLN A 230 8.23 11.63 -20.48
CA GLN A 230 8.71 12.27 -19.26
C GLN A 230 7.87 13.54 -18.97
N LEU A 231 6.92 13.40 -18.08
CA LEU A 231 6.16 14.52 -17.52
C LEU A 231 7.01 15.30 -16.52
N ARG A 232 6.85 16.62 -16.47
CA ARG A 232 7.54 17.50 -15.53
C ARG A 232 6.53 18.29 -14.71
N GLU A 233 6.93 18.63 -13.50
CA GLU A 233 6.16 19.50 -12.62
C GLU A 233 5.79 20.80 -13.33
N GLY A 234 4.50 21.11 -13.36
CA GLY A 234 3.92 22.24 -14.05
C GLY A 234 3.52 21.99 -15.51
N ASP A 235 3.75 20.80 -16.10
CA ASP A 235 3.17 20.51 -17.42
C ASP A 235 1.64 20.60 -17.35
N VAL A 236 1.02 21.19 -18.35
CA VAL A 236 -0.43 21.29 -18.50
C VAL A 236 -0.89 20.14 -19.39
N VAL A 237 -1.81 19.34 -18.90
CA VAL A 237 -2.29 18.13 -19.58
C VAL A 237 -3.74 18.31 -19.98
N PHE A 238 -4.06 18.01 -21.22
CA PHE A 238 -5.39 18.12 -21.78
C PHE A 238 -5.92 16.75 -22.17
N ARG A 239 -7.24 16.53 -21.99
CA ARG A 239 -7.89 15.35 -22.50
C ARG A 239 -9.26 15.68 -23.11
N ARG A 240 -9.64 14.87 -24.11
CA ARG A 240 -11.00 14.81 -24.65
C ARG A 240 -11.69 13.59 -24.10
N GLY A 241 -12.74 13.77 -23.32
CA GLY A 241 -13.56 12.66 -22.82
C GLY A 241 -14.54 12.12 -23.87
N GLY A 242 -15.03 10.91 -23.63
CA GLY A 242 -16.08 10.27 -24.46
C GLY A 242 -17.50 10.46 -23.92
N GLY A 243 -17.68 11.07 -22.74
CA GLY A 243 -18.98 11.25 -22.09
C GLY A 243 -19.80 12.41 -22.66
N MET A 244 -21.09 12.43 -22.33
CA MET A 244 -22.03 13.48 -22.82
C MET A 244 -21.58 14.89 -22.43
N VAL A 245 -21.11 15.10 -21.19
CA VAL A 245 -20.60 16.39 -20.72
C VAL A 245 -19.39 16.85 -21.55
N SER A 246 -18.46 15.94 -21.85
CA SER A 246 -17.31 16.24 -22.71
C SER A 246 -17.72 16.69 -24.10
N HIS A 247 -18.73 16.06 -24.69
CA HIS A 247 -19.26 16.47 -25.99
C HIS A 247 -19.90 17.87 -25.94
N VAL A 248 -20.60 18.19 -24.86
CA VAL A 248 -21.18 19.54 -24.66
C VAL A 248 -20.11 20.59 -24.54
N VAL A 249 -19.05 20.33 -23.73
CA VAL A 249 -17.92 21.26 -23.56
C VAL A 249 -17.23 21.51 -24.92
N VAL A 250 -16.88 20.45 -25.66
CA VAL A 250 -16.23 20.58 -26.98
C VAL A 250 -17.13 21.28 -28.01
N ALA A 251 -18.45 21.07 -27.95
CA ALA A 251 -19.38 21.76 -28.83
C ALA A 251 -19.52 23.25 -28.50
N ALA A 252 -19.42 23.62 -27.24
CA ALA A 252 -19.42 25.01 -26.78
C ALA A 252 -18.09 25.71 -27.05
N ASP A 253 -16.97 24.98 -26.89
CA ASP A 253 -15.61 25.41 -27.21
C ASP A 253 -15.34 25.26 -28.72
N ARG A 254 -15.79 26.24 -29.50
CA ARG A 254 -15.75 26.21 -30.97
C ARG A 254 -14.36 26.08 -31.56
N GLU A 255 -13.32 26.41 -30.81
CA GLU A 255 -11.91 26.42 -31.25
C GLU A 255 -11.11 25.24 -30.66
N GLY A 256 -11.72 24.44 -29.77
CA GLY A 256 -11.03 23.43 -28.98
C GLY A 256 -11.43 21.99 -29.32
N ASN A 257 -10.47 21.09 -29.06
CA ASN A 257 -10.65 19.64 -29.18
C ASN A 257 -10.70 18.95 -27.81
N TYR A 258 -10.51 19.69 -26.72
CA TYR A 258 -10.39 19.13 -25.37
C TYR A 258 -11.56 19.56 -24.50
N SER A 259 -11.98 18.66 -23.63
CA SER A 259 -13.07 18.91 -22.69
C SER A 259 -12.59 19.06 -21.25
N HIS A 260 -11.30 18.79 -20.99
CA HIS A 260 -10.77 18.77 -19.64
C HIS A 260 -9.27 19.08 -19.62
N VAL A 261 -8.81 19.65 -18.50
CA VAL A 261 -7.42 20.05 -18.29
C VAL A 261 -6.98 19.77 -16.85
N GLY A 262 -5.71 19.43 -16.68
CA GLY A 262 -5.04 19.23 -15.40
C GLY A 262 -3.63 19.78 -15.41
N ILE A 263 -2.96 19.77 -14.28
CA ILE A 263 -1.56 20.18 -14.10
C ILE A 263 -0.76 19.07 -13.44
N VAL A 264 0.41 18.81 -13.98
CA VAL A 264 1.34 17.84 -13.39
C VAL A 264 1.99 18.42 -12.14
N VAL A 265 1.99 17.66 -11.06
CA VAL A 265 2.62 17.99 -9.79
C VAL A 265 3.59 16.87 -9.40
N ASP A 266 4.59 17.18 -8.58
CA ASP A 266 5.43 16.17 -7.95
C ASP A 266 4.84 15.76 -6.59
N SER A 267 4.59 14.47 -6.41
CA SER A 267 4.19 13.90 -5.12
C SER A 267 5.22 12.85 -4.69
N ALA A 268 6.14 13.27 -3.85
CA ALA A 268 7.23 12.42 -3.33
C ALA A 268 8.10 11.76 -4.43
N GLY A 269 8.43 12.52 -5.48
CA GLY A 269 9.23 12.03 -6.62
C GLY A 269 8.44 11.29 -7.69
N VAL A 270 7.10 11.27 -7.57
CA VAL A 270 6.20 10.65 -8.55
C VAL A 270 5.36 11.73 -9.22
N PRO A 271 5.34 11.82 -10.57
CA PRO A 271 4.47 12.76 -11.28
C PRO A 271 3.01 12.34 -11.10
N MET A 272 2.17 13.28 -10.67
CA MET A 272 0.73 13.13 -10.49
C MET A 272 0.02 14.26 -11.25
N VAL A 273 -1.26 14.13 -11.53
CA VAL A 273 -2.08 15.16 -12.18
C VAL A 273 -3.11 15.68 -11.20
N VAL A 274 -3.06 16.97 -10.89
CA VAL A 274 -4.12 17.64 -10.14
C VAL A 274 -5.12 18.26 -11.10
N HIS A 275 -6.39 17.95 -10.93
CA HIS A 275 -7.48 18.44 -11.78
C HIS A 275 -8.81 18.52 -11.01
N ALA A 276 -9.75 19.30 -11.50
CA ALA A 276 -11.08 19.42 -10.95
C ALA A 276 -12.08 18.73 -11.89
N VAL A 277 -12.73 17.67 -11.46
CA VAL A 277 -13.61 16.87 -12.33
C VAL A 277 -14.86 16.41 -11.60
N PRO A 278 -16.07 16.52 -12.25
CA PRO A 278 -17.28 15.95 -11.73
C PRO A 278 -17.49 14.53 -12.27
N GLY A 279 -18.16 13.68 -11.48
CA GLY A 279 -18.61 12.36 -11.90
C GLY A 279 -17.50 11.31 -12.04
N GLU A 280 -16.33 11.54 -11.44
CA GLU A 280 -15.22 10.56 -11.36
C GLU A 280 -14.88 10.31 -9.88
N PRO A 281 -15.75 9.65 -9.10
CA PRO A 281 -15.52 9.41 -7.67
C PRO A 281 -14.40 8.39 -7.45
N ASP A 282 -13.56 8.58 -6.42
CA ASP A 282 -12.52 7.65 -6.00
C ASP A 282 -13.09 6.55 -5.09
N PHE A 283 -14.22 6.83 -4.41
CA PHE A 283 -14.94 5.89 -3.53
C PHE A 283 -16.44 6.22 -3.50
N GLU A 284 -17.26 5.32 -2.96
CA GLU A 284 -18.71 5.52 -2.85
C GLU A 284 -19.05 6.72 -1.94
N GLY A 285 -19.73 7.71 -2.51
CA GLY A 285 -20.09 8.96 -1.83
C GLY A 285 -19.04 10.06 -1.89
N ASP A 286 -17.94 9.88 -2.66
CA ASP A 286 -16.95 10.92 -2.90
C ASP A 286 -17.61 12.12 -3.62
N PRO A 287 -17.51 13.36 -3.08
CA PRO A 287 -18.06 14.52 -3.75
C PRO A 287 -17.20 14.92 -4.95
N ASP A 288 -17.82 15.59 -5.92
CA ASP A 288 -17.09 16.22 -7.02
C ASP A 288 -16.13 17.29 -6.46
N ARG A 289 -14.85 17.16 -6.77
CA ARG A 289 -13.79 17.97 -6.16
C ARG A 289 -12.53 18.08 -7.02
N VAL A 290 -11.61 18.90 -6.56
CA VAL A 290 -10.21 18.84 -7.03
C VAL A 290 -9.56 17.58 -6.49
N LYS A 291 -9.08 16.73 -7.38
CA LYS A 291 -8.45 15.45 -7.08
C LYS A 291 -7.06 15.33 -7.67
N MET A 292 -6.34 14.30 -7.28
CA MET A 292 -5.00 14.02 -7.75
C MET A 292 -4.92 12.57 -8.23
N ASP A 293 -4.70 12.40 -9.52
CA ASP A 293 -4.65 11.10 -10.19
C ASP A 293 -3.25 10.78 -10.72
N ARG A 294 -2.94 9.49 -10.90
CA ARG A 294 -1.80 9.09 -11.70
C ARG A 294 -2.00 9.51 -13.15
N PRO A 295 -0.94 9.90 -13.90
CA PRO A 295 -1.08 10.27 -15.32
C PRO A 295 -1.75 9.18 -16.15
N GLU A 296 -1.49 7.91 -15.85
CA GLU A 296 -2.09 6.76 -16.51
C GLU A 296 -3.62 6.69 -16.27
N HIS A 297 -4.10 7.12 -15.10
CA HIS A 297 -5.52 7.20 -14.81
C HIS A 297 -6.17 8.40 -15.49
N PHE A 298 -5.56 9.58 -15.40
CA PHE A 298 -6.02 10.77 -16.10
C PHE A 298 -6.20 10.53 -17.62
N PHE A 299 -5.24 9.81 -18.24
CA PHE A 299 -5.27 9.43 -19.65
C PHE A 299 -5.82 8.02 -19.90
N SER A 300 -6.61 7.49 -18.99
CA SER A 300 -7.28 6.20 -19.20
C SER A 300 -8.22 6.24 -20.40
N SER A 301 -8.25 5.19 -21.20
CA SER A 301 -9.15 5.05 -22.37
C SER A 301 -10.64 5.12 -21.97
N GLN A 302 -10.97 4.91 -20.69
CA GLN A 302 -12.30 5.11 -20.14
C GLN A 302 -12.70 6.59 -20.15
N TYR A 303 -11.77 7.49 -19.88
CA TYR A 303 -12.01 8.93 -19.72
C TYR A 303 -11.40 9.76 -20.84
N THR A 304 -10.57 9.18 -21.72
CA THR A 304 -9.75 9.93 -22.68
C THR A 304 -9.74 9.25 -24.03
N SER A 305 -10.14 9.98 -25.05
CA SER A 305 -10.03 9.60 -26.47
C SER A 305 -8.89 10.29 -27.20
N ILE A 306 -8.49 11.46 -26.74
CA ILE A 306 -7.37 12.26 -27.26
C ILE A 306 -6.69 12.90 -26.05
N GLY A 307 -5.37 12.79 -25.96
CA GLY A 307 -4.54 13.44 -24.96
C GLY A 307 -3.55 14.41 -25.56
N GLU A 308 -3.17 15.44 -24.80
CA GLU A 308 -2.08 16.35 -25.15
C GLU A 308 -1.34 16.81 -23.89
N VAL A 309 -0.04 16.99 -24.03
CA VAL A 309 0.83 17.58 -23.01
C VAL A 309 1.43 18.86 -23.55
N CYS A 310 1.23 19.94 -22.81
CA CYS A 310 1.85 21.25 -23.06
C CYS A 310 2.77 21.62 -21.92
N ARG A 311 3.88 22.29 -22.24
CA ARG A 311 4.88 22.74 -21.28
C ARG A 311 4.98 24.26 -21.27
N ALA A 312 5.03 24.86 -20.08
CA ALA A 312 5.27 26.28 -19.95
C ALA A 312 6.71 26.61 -20.31
N LYS A 313 6.91 27.72 -21.03
CA LYS A 313 8.23 28.24 -21.40
C LYS A 313 9.05 28.67 -20.19
N ASP A 314 8.38 29.17 -19.14
CA ASP A 314 9.00 29.49 -17.85
C ASP A 314 8.87 28.32 -16.88
N SER A 315 9.95 27.58 -16.72
CA SER A 315 9.97 26.39 -15.82
C SER A 315 9.92 26.77 -14.33
N ALA A 316 10.29 27.99 -13.94
CA ALA A 316 10.20 28.42 -12.54
C ALA A 316 8.74 28.73 -12.19
N ALA A 317 8.03 29.48 -13.05
CA ALA A 317 6.61 29.72 -12.91
C ALA A 317 5.80 28.42 -12.98
N ALA A 318 6.18 27.47 -13.84
CA ALA A 318 5.54 26.16 -13.93
C ALA A 318 5.59 25.39 -12.60
N ARG A 319 6.76 25.28 -11.97
CA ARG A 319 6.89 24.64 -10.65
C ARG A 319 6.09 25.37 -9.57
N GLN A 320 6.08 26.69 -9.59
CA GLN A 320 5.28 27.47 -8.64
C GLN A 320 3.77 27.24 -8.85
N ALA A 321 3.32 27.16 -10.10
CA ALA A 321 1.93 26.84 -10.43
C ALA A 321 1.52 25.46 -9.91
N ALA A 322 2.39 24.44 -10.07
CA ALA A 322 2.16 23.10 -9.53
C ALA A 322 2.03 23.12 -8.01
N GLN A 323 2.85 23.91 -7.30
CA GLN A 323 2.73 24.07 -5.84
C GLN A 323 1.41 24.72 -5.42
N VAL A 324 0.93 25.69 -6.17
CA VAL A 324 -0.39 26.31 -5.95
C VAL A 324 -1.50 25.31 -6.16
N ALA A 325 -1.46 24.53 -7.25
CA ALA A 325 -2.45 23.49 -7.53
C ALA A 325 -2.45 22.41 -6.44
N MET A 326 -1.28 21.99 -5.97
CA MET A 326 -1.15 21.07 -4.84
C MET A 326 -1.76 21.64 -3.54
N ALA A 327 -1.63 22.95 -3.29
CA ALA A 327 -2.26 23.60 -2.13
C ALA A 327 -3.78 23.65 -2.27
N VAL A 328 -4.32 23.81 -3.48
CA VAL A 328 -5.76 23.74 -3.76
C VAL A 328 -6.29 22.33 -3.52
N TYR A 329 -5.59 21.29 -3.99
CA TYR A 329 -5.93 19.89 -3.73
C TYR A 329 -5.96 19.58 -2.22
N ARG A 330 -4.93 20.00 -1.47
CA ARG A 330 -4.81 19.74 -0.02
C ARG A 330 -5.91 20.42 0.82
N ARG A 331 -6.56 21.44 0.30
CA ARG A 331 -7.72 22.09 0.94
C ARG A 331 -9.02 21.35 0.70
N HIS A 332 -9.01 20.25 -0.05
CA HIS A 332 -10.20 19.52 -0.47
C HIS A 332 -11.24 20.42 -1.17
N THR A 333 -10.76 21.29 -2.05
CA THR A 333 -11.59 22.24 -2.79
C THR A 333 -12.63 21.49 -3.62
N LEU A 334 -13.90 21.81 -3.47
CA LEU A 334 -15.01 21.18 -4.19
C LEU A 334 -15.04 21.66 -5.65
N PHE A 335 -15.66 20.84 -6.51
CA PHE A 335 -15.92 21.22 -7.89
C PHE A 335 -16.95 22.34 -7.96
N ASP A 336 -16.74 23.31 -8.85
CA ASP A 336 -17.70 24.36 -9.12
C ASP A 336 -18.64 23.98 -10.27
N HIS A 337 -19.89 23.68 -9.94
CA HIS A 337 -20.94 23.36 -10.90
C HIS A 337 -21.62 24.60 -11.50
N ASP A 338 -21.38 25.78 -10.93
CA ASP A 338 -21.93 27.05 -11.42
C ASP A 338 -21.00 27.70 -12.45
N TYR A 339 -19.75 27.22 -12.53
CA TYR A 339 -18.67 27.71 -13.42
C TYR A 339 -18.40 29.21 -13.21
N ASP A 340 -18.42 29.65 -11.95
CA ASP A 340 -18.18 31.03 -11.54
C ASP A 340 -16.73 31.21 -11.04
N ASP A 341 -15.92 31.93 -11.74
CA ASP A 341 -14.50 32.17 -11.39
C ASP A 341 -14.25 33.43 -10.53
N HIS A 342 -15.30 33.95 -9.86
CA HIS A 342 -15.18 35.12 -9.00
C HIS A 342 -14.63 34.83 -7.62
N ASP A 343 -14.67 33.58 -7.18
CA ASP A 343 -14.07 33.17 -5.91
C ASP A 343 -13.16 31.92 -6.08
N THR A 344 -12.60 31.42 -5.00
CA THR A 344 -11.71 30.24 -5.01
C THR A 344 -12.15 29.19 -4.01
N VAL A 345 -13.42 29.25 -3.59
CA VAL A 345 -14.01 28.28 -2.64
C VAL A 345 -14.31 26.97 -3.33
N ARG A 346 -14.78 27.04 -4.57
CA ARG A 346 -14.95 25.93 -5.49
C ARG A 346 -14.18 26.22 -6.76
N MET A 347 -13.83 25.21 -7.54
CA MET A 347 -13.11 25.41 -8.80
C MET A 347 -13.49 24.36 -9.83
N TYR A 348 -13.65 24.77 -11.09
CA TYR A 348 -13.71 23.88 -12.24
C TYR A 348 -12.32 23.75 -12.91
N CYS A 349 -12.19 22.86 -13.89
CA CYS A 349 -10.87 22.41 -14.37
C CYS A 349 -10.00 23.54 -14.91
N THR A 350 -10.52 24.41 -15.78
CA THR A 350 -9.77 25.50 -16.41
C THR A 350 -9.46 26.64 -15.44
N GLU A 351 -10.40 26.94 -14.52
CA GLU A 351 -10.18 27.90 -13.45
C GLU A 351 -8.99 27.52 -12.56
N LEU A 352 -8.91 26.24 -12.16
CA LEU A 352 -7.79 25.72 -11.36
C LEU A 352 -6.44 26.04 -12.02
N ILE A 353 -6.32 25.80 -13.33
CA ILE A 353 -5.06 26.00 -14.06
C ILE A 353 -4.76 27.51 -14.20
N VAL A 354 -5.78 28.29 -14.55
CA VAL A 354 -5.63 29.74 -14.68
C VAL A 354 -5.25 30.38 -13.34
N HIS A 355 -5.90 29.99 -12.25
CA HIS A 355 -5.57 30.43 -10.90
C HIS A 355 -4.13 30.04 -10.52
N ALA A 356 -3.74 28.80 -10.74
CA ALA A 356 -2.40 28.32 -10.38
C ALA A 356 -1.30 29.11 -11.10
N TYR A 357 -1.43 29.29 -12.40
CA TYR A 357 -0.45 30.02 -13.18
C TYR A 357 -0.47 31.55 -12.96
N ALA A 358 -1.65 32.13 -12.74
CA ALA A 358 -1.73 33.56 -12.38
C ALA A 358 -1.03 33.85 -11.04
N ARG A 359 -1.22 32.96 -10.04
CA ARG A 359 -0.53 33.05 -8.73
C ARG A 359 0.98 32.83 -8.84
N ALA A 360 1.43 32.10 -9.85
CA ALA A 360 2.85 31.92 -10.18
C ALA A 360 3.44 33.08 -11.00
N GLY A 361 2.66 34.16 -11.30
CA GLY A 361 3.12 35.32 -12.07
C GLY A 361 3.16 35.07 -13.57
N LEU A 362 2.61 33.99 -14.10
CA LEU A 362 2.57 33.67 -15.53
C LEU A 362 1.11 33.48 -16.00
N PRO A 363 0.30 34.50 -16.14
CA PRO A 363 -1.07 34.38 -16.57
C PRO A 363 -1.16 33.73 -17.96
N LEU A 364 -1.89 32.60 -18.07
CA LEU A 364 -2.06 31.86 -19.32
C LEU A 364 -3.17 32.48 -20.21
N VAL A 365 -4.19 33.05 -19.57
CA VAL A 365 -5.38 33.59 -20.24
C VAL A 365 -5.61 35.03 -19.79
N GLY A 366 -6.16 35.85 -20.67
CA GLY A 366 -6.58 37.23 -20.36
C GLY A 366 -7.90 37.26 -19.56
N SER A 367 -8.52 38.48 -19.52
CA SER A 367 -9.79 38.66 -18.81
C SER A 367 -11.03 38.27 -19.61
N ALA A 368 -10.88 37.88 -20.86
CA ALA A 368 -12.01 37.47 -21.69
C ALA A 368 -12.64 36.16 -21.17
N ARG A 369 -13.97 36.10 -21.15
CA ARG A 369 -14.78 34.91 -20.81
C ARG A 369 -15.76 34.67 -21.94
N HIS A 370 -16.23 33.39 -22.02
CA HIS A 370 -17.19 32.99 -23.03
C HIS A 370 -18.54 32.76 -22.36
N GLU A 371 -19.56 33.51 -22.79
CA GLU A 371 -20.93 33.34 -22.33
C GLU A 371 -21.49 32.04 -22.92
N VAL A 372 -21.80 31.09 -22.05
CA VAL A 372 -22.43 29.82 -22.41
C VAL A 372 -23.88 29.84 -21.93
N ARG A 373 -24.82 29.64 -22.86
CA ARG A 373 -26.26 29.56 -22.58
C ARG A 373 -26.77 28.16 -22.90
N LEU A 374 -27.01 27.38 -21.89
CA LEU A 374 -27.62 26.04 -21.96
C LEU A 374 -29.00 26.07 -21.26
N PRO A 375 -29.91 25.10 -21.53
CA PRO A 375 -31.27 25.10 -20.97
C PRO A 375 -31.32 25.05 -19.46
N MET A 376 -30.43 25.14 -18.66
CA MET A 376 -30.40 25.20 -17.18
C MET A 376 -29.14 25.84 -16.63
N LEU A 377 -28.23 26.34 -17.49
CA LEU A 377 -26.98 26.93 -17.10
C LEU A 377 -26.64 28.14 -17.98
N THR A 378 -26.46 29.28 -17.35
CA THR A 378 -25.83 30.44 -18.00
C THR A 378 -24.58 30.78 -17.21
N ALA A 379 -23.44 30.70 -17.82
CA ALA A 379 -22.16 30.90 -17.15
C ALA A 379 -21.18 31.64 -18.09
N ASP A 380 -20.32 32.45 -17.50
CA ASP A 380 -19.17 33.08 -18.18
C ASP A 380 -17.93 32.26 -17.82
N CYS A 381 -17.51 31.36 -18.69
CA CYS A 381 -16.48 30.37 -18.39
C CYS A 381 -15.23 30.51 -19.28
N ILE A 382 -14.16 29.87 -18.83
CA ILE A 382 -12.90 29.71 -19.56
C ILE A 382 -12.92 28.31 -20.18
N PHE A 383 -12.59 28.18 -21.46
CA PHE A 383 -12.48 26.91 -22.14
C PHE A 383 -11.04 26.34 -22.12
N PRO A 384 -10.88 25.02 -22.29
CA PRO A 384 -9.55 24.43 -22.46
C PRO A 384 -8.75 25.02 -23.61
N SER A 385 -9.41 25.44 -24.71
CA SER A 385 -8.76 26.12 -25.86
C SER A 385 -8.11 27.43 -25.47
N ASP A 386 -8.69 28.23 -24.56
CA ASP A 386 -8.10 29.48 -24.11
C ASP A 386 -6.73 29.28 -23.47
N ILE A 387 -6.61 28.20 -22.66
CA ILE A 387 -5.35 27.82 -22.02
C ILE A 387 -4.37 27.26 -23.06
N LYS A 388 -4.85 26.33 -23.90
CA LYS A 388 -4.05 25.71 -24.96
C LYS A 388 -3.42 26.71 -25.90
N ASN A 389 -4.17 27.74 -26.32
CA ASN A 389 -3.75 28.78 -27.26
C ASN A 389 -2.85 29.85 -26.60
N SER A 390 -2.52 29.69 -25.32
CA SER A 390 -1.62 30.62 -24.63
C SER A 390 -0.24 30.62 -25.25
N ARG A 391 0.29 31.82 -25.52
CA ARG A 391 1.67 32.01 -26.01
C ARG A 391 2.76 31.55 -25.01
N GLN A 392 2.35 31.31 -23.76
CA GLN A 392 3.25 30.88 -22.67
C GLN A 392 3.46 29.35 -22.68
N LEU A 393 2.61 28.60 -23.40
CA LEU A 393 2.69 27.14 -23.50
C LEU A 393 3.25 26.72 -24.86
N GLU A 394 3.93 25.58 -24.86
CA GLU A 394 4.40 24.87 -26.04
C GLU A 394 3.82 23.44 -26.01
N SER A 395 3.20 23.03 -27.10
CA SER A 395 2.70 21.66 -27.27
C SER A 395 3.88 20.71 -27.44
N LEU A 396 3.97 19.69 -26.59
CA LEU A 396 5.03 18.68 -26.65
C LEU A 396 4.61 17.50 -27.52
N ILE A 397 3.40 16.98 -27.28
CA ILE A 397 2.88 15.80 -27.94
C ILE A 397 1.35 15.76 -27.84
N THR A 398 0.72 15.28 -28.92
CA THR A 398 -0.71 14.91 -28.96
C THR A 398 -0.79 13.43 -29.29
N PHE A 399 -1.66 12.70 -28.63
CA PHE A 399 -1.83 11.24 -28.78
C PHE A 399 -3.28 10.82 -28.60
#